data_ef66f71bda12c9057a97fdb88e4ddb4d
#
_entry.id   ef66f71bda12c9057a97fdb88e4ddb4d
#
_cell.length_a   1.000
_cell.length_b   1.000
_cell.length_c   1.000
_cell.angle_alpha   90.00
_cell.angle_beta   90.00
_cell.angle_gamma   90.00
#
_symmetry.space_group_name_H-M   'P 1'
#
loop_
_entity.id
_entity.type
_entity.pdbx_description
1 polymer ?
#
loop_
_entity_poly.entity_id
_entity_poly.type
_entity_poly.pdbx_seq_one_letter_code
_entity_poly.pdbx_strand_id
1 'polypeptide(L)'
;MKLIQLLAPYSTQDDVSIPDISINGLVTDNRDVKVGDCFIALAGITSHGKTYIDDAIARGAVAVLLETEQQVDNGVVISLRAGVPVIEVSELKSKLNQILIDFYQLSNTAFDMRLMAVTGTNGKSSITRFAAQMSHGLQQPTGLMGTLGFGVWPNIVESKNTTPELAVLLRQFALMKAQGAEQVAMEVSSHGIEQKRIEGLTFETAVFANLSQDHLDYHGDMESYFAIKRQLFLLPKLQYAIINADDEYGQRLLADKEISAQKFSYGFSSRADVRVVSWAVKGASIDASITTPWGDAEFTINMVGDFNLANVLAAISLLAVDNTFAFADIIAAIKYITPAPGRMQTYSKAGSANAVVDFAHTPDALQNVLATLKKQTQGKLAVVFGCGGNRDASKRPQMTAIAQSIADRVILTADNPRKENLDNIIADMQSNSDAASKELVVVEIDRSKAIEIALAELDEQDLLLIAGKGHEAYQDIDGIKHPYSDEATLLSLGYQDVAQPIESLKTDSIKKESIKEVL
;
A
#
# COMPACT_ATOMS: atom_id res chain seq x y z
N MET A 1 25.90 15.25 1.57
CA MET A 1 25.98 16.24 2.69
C MET A 1 27.20 15.94 3.53
N LYS A 2 27.81 16.94 4.17
CA LYS A 2 28.91 16.71 5.13
C LYS A 2 28.38 16.34 6.50
N LEU A 3 28.98 15.35 7.16
CA LEU A 3 28.59 14.87 8.50
C LEU A 3 28.60 15.99 9.54
N ILE A 4 29.65 16.86 9.48
CA ILE A 4 29.78 18.03 10.35
C ILE A 4 28.59 19.01 10.20
N GLN A 5 28.11 19.22 8.99
CA GLN A 5 26.95 20.09 8.74
C GLN A 5 25.66 19.50 9.31
N LEU A 6 25.48 18.17 9.18
CA LEU A 6 24.32 17.47 9.72
C LEU A 6 24.27 17.53 11.25
N LEU A 7 25.41 17.38 11.91
CA LEU A 7 25.47 17.29 13.37
C LEU A 7 25.68 18.64 14.07
N ALA A 8 25.97 19.71 13.34
CA ALA A 8 26.17 21.05 13.91
C ALA A 8 25.04 21.50 14.89
N PRO A 9 23.75 21.28 14.63
CA PRO A 9 22.68 21.66 15.56
C PRO A 9 22.63 20.82 16.85
N TYR A 10 23.30 19.66 16.86
CA TYR A 10 23.28 18.68 17.95
C TYR A 10 24.58 18.65 18.76
N SER A 11 25.60 19.42 18.37
CA SER A 11 26.89 19.58 19.05
C SER A 11 26.90 20.88 19.82
N THR A 12 27.21 20.83 21.11
CA THR A 12 27.17 22.00 22.01
C THR A 12 28.56 22.65 22.25
N GLN A 13 29.64 22.12 21.67
CA GLN A 13 30.99 22.65 21.88
C GLN A 13 31.83 22.74 20.60
N ASP A 14 32.62 23.82 20.51
CA ASP A 14 33.62 24.06 19.48
C ASP A 14 34.81 23.05 19.50
N ASP A 15 34.93 22.22 20.55
CA ASP A 15 36.08 21.34 20.78
C ASP A 15 35.90 19.89 20.26
N VAL A 16 34.71 19.50 19.79
CA VAL A 16 34.51 18.17 19.21
C VAL A 16 34.76 18.23 17.69
N SER A 17 35.90 17.72 17.27
CA SER A 17 36.26 17.62 15.85
C SER A 17 35.41 16.55 15.17
N ILE A 18 34.20 16.88 14.70
CA ILE A 18 33.42 16.02 13.83
C ILE A 18 34.16 15.88 12.51
N PRO A 19 34.44 14.65 12.04
CA PRO A 19 35.15 14.45 10.78
C PRO A 19 34.41 15.09 9.59
N ASP A 20 35.17 15.76 8.71
CA ASP A 20 34.63 16.32 7.46
C ASP A 20 34.41 15.23 6.41
N ILE A 21 33.50 14.30 6.70
CA ILE A 21 33.16 13.15 5.85
C ILE A 21 31.88 13.47 5.08
N SER A 22 31.88 13.16 3.76
CA SER A 22 30.69 13.19 2.94
C SER A 22 29.89 11.92 3.16
N ILE A 23 28.59 12.05 3.43
CA ILE A 23 27.65 10.93 3.56
C ILE A 23 26.62 11.00 2.43
N ASN A 24 26.27 9.81 1.88
CA ASN A 24 25.39 9.68 0.72
C ASN A 24 23.94 9.38 1.15
N GLY A 25 23.75 8.73 2.29
CA GLY A 25 22.44 8.35 2.83
C GLY A 25 22.49 8.11 4.33
N LEU A 26 21.32 8.11 4.97
CA LEU A 26 21.10 7.70 6.35
C LEU A 26 20.31 6.40 6.37
N VAL A 27 20.80 5.37 7.08
CA VAL A 27 20.24 4.02 7.05
C VAL A 27 20.13 3.46 8.46
N THR A 28 18.95 2.93 8.80
CA THR A 28 18.64 2.33 10.11
C THR A 28 18.76 0.80 10.12
N ASP A 29 18.78 0.14 8.96
CA ASP A 29 18.99 -1.31 8.82
C ASP A 29 20.38 -1.57 8.20
N ASN A 30 21.24 -2.31 8.91
CA ASN A 30 22.60 -2.63 8.43
C ASN A 30 22.61 -3.36 7.08
N ARG A 31 21.55 -4.13 6.76
CA ARG A 31 21.40 -4.89 5.51
C ARG A 31 21.18 -3.99 4.28
N ASP A 32 20.67 -2.78 4.50
CA ASP A 32 20.36 -1.81 3.44
C ASP A 32 21.51 -0.76 3.27
N VAL A 33 22.62 -0.89 4.03
CA VAL A 33 23.80 -0.02 3.94
C VAL A 33 24.52 -0.19 2.61
N LYS A 34 24.87 0.92 2.00
CA LYS A 34 25.68 1.05 0.79
C LYS A 34 26.95 1.86 1.05
N VAL A 35 27.89 1.78 0.12
CA VAL A 35 29.14 2.54 0.20
C VAL A 35 28.85 4.05 0.29
N GLY A 36 29.37 4.68 1.35
CA GLY A 36 29.19 6.11 1.60
C GLY A 36 28.00 6.45 2.51
N ASP A 37 27.20 5.48 2.96
CA ASP A 37 26.10 5.73 3.90
C ASP A 37 26.61 5.95 5.34
N CYS A 38 25.80 6.65 6.13
CA CYS A 38 25.91 6.72 7.58
C CYS A 38 24.90 5.75 8.20
N PHE A 39 25.37 4.79 9.01
CA PHE A 39 24.51 3.85 9.72
C PHE A 39 24.02 4.46 11.03
N ILE A 40 22.70 4.35 11.29
CA ILE A 40 22.04 4.83 12.52
C ILE A 40 21.72 3.63 13.40
N ALA A 41 22.48 3.45 14.47
CA ALA A 41 22.40 2.33 15.40
C ALA A 41 21.52 2.68 16.62
N LEU A 42 20.22 2.37 16.53
CA LEU A 42 19.23 2.62 17.58
C LEU A 42 19.08 1.43 18.54
N ALA A 43 18.59 1.69 19.74
CA ALA A 43 18.11 0.66 20.64
C ALA A 43 16.76 0.12 20.12
N GLY A 44 16.75 -1.15 19.70
CA GLY A 44 15.54 -1.85 19.25
C GLY A 44 14.90 -2.65 20.38
N ILE A 45 13.68 -3.16 20.15
CA ILE A 45 12.91 -3.96 21.13
C ILE A 45 13.60 -5.31 21.40
N THR A 46 14.18 -5.95 20.37
CA THR A 46 14.78 -7.29 20.46
C THR A 46 16.30 -7.27 20.46
N SER A 47 16.93 -6.25 19.89
CA SER A 47 18.38 -6.11 19.80
C SER A 47 18.76 -4.64 19.67
N HIS A 48 19.97 -4.29 20.14
CA HIS A 48 20.49 -2.93 19.98
C HIS A 48 21.28 -2.85 18.67
N GLY A 49 21.09 -1.78 17.87
CA GLY A 49 21.80 -1.52 16.60
C GLY A 49 23.33 -1.56 16.74
N LYS A 50 23.85 -1.33 17.96
CA LYS A 50 25.28 -1.46 18.30
C LYS A 50 25.90 -2.80 17.87
N THR A 51 25.13 -3.90 17.91
CA THR A 51 25.60 -5.24 17.52
C THR A 51 25.85 -5.38 16.02
N TYR A 52 25.31 -4.47 15.20
CA TYR A 52 25.40 -4.52 13.75
C TYR A 52 26.39 -3.51 13.14
N ILE A 53 27.13 -2.79 13.98
CA ILE A 53 28.08 -1.74 13.51
C ILE A 53 29.16 -2.34 12.62
N ASP A 54 29.74 -3.49 12.97
CA ASP A 54 30.82 -4.11 12.18
C ASP A 54 30.30 -4.58 10.82
N ASP A 55 29.09 -5.13 10.75
CA ASP A 55 28.48 -5.51 9.47
C ASP A 55 28.17 -4.28 8.61
N ALA A 56 27.67 -3.20 9.21
CA ALA A 56 27.43 -1.94 8.51
C ALA A 56 28.72 -1.35 7.94
N ILE A 57 29.81 -1.36 8.71
CA ILE A 57 31.13 -0.90 8.25
C ILE A 57 31.64 -1.80 7.11
N ALA A 58 31.52 -3.11 7.25
CA ALA A 58 31.93 -4.06 6.21
C ALA A 58 31.16 -3.86 4.89
N ARG A 59 29.91 -3.35 4.95
CA ARG A 59 29.09 -3.02 3.79
C ARG A 59 29.37 -1.64 3.21
N GLY A 60 30.23 -0.84 3.84
CA GLY A 60 30.70 0.45 3.33
C GLY A 60 30.13 1.67 4.05
N ALA A 61 29.60 1.53 5.26
CA ALA A 61 29.27 2.69 6.07
C ALA A 61 30.53 3.52 6.34
N VAL A 62 30.44 4.82 6.13
CA VAL A 62 31.59 5.78 6.34
C VAL A 62 31.46 6.51 7.67
N ALA A 63 30.34 6.42 8.35
CA ALA A 63 30.10 6.95 9.68
C ALA A 63 28.99 6.13 10.37
N VAL A 64 28.96 6.18 11.70
CA VAL A 64 27.89 5.58 12.51
C VAL A 64 27.39 6.60 13.51
N LEU A 65 26.07 6.79 13.61
CA LEU A 65 25.41 7.47 14.72
C LEU A 65 24.91 6.38 15.69
N LEU A 66 25.37 6.39 16.92
CA LEU A 66 25.04 5.41 17.93
C LEU A 66 24.18 6.05 19.03
N GLU A 67 23.01 5.47 19.30
CA GLU A 67 22.20 5.87 20.43
C GLU A 67 22.90 5.51 21.74
N THR A 68 23.02 6.46 22.67
CA THR A 68 23.54 6.25 23.99
C THR A 68 22.53 6.64 25.06
N GLU A 69 22.41 5.82 26.11
CA GLU A 69 21.60 6.13 27.29
C GLU A 69 22.33 7.08 28.26
N GLN A 70 23.64 7.22 28.12
CA GLN A 70 24.42 8.13 28.96
C GLN A 70 24.13 9.57 28.54
N GLN A 71 23.73 10.40 29.49
CA GLN A 71 23.77 11.85 29.27
C GLN A 71 25.22 12.26 29.08
N VAL A 72 25.55 12.54 27.86
CA VAL A 72 26.86 13.12 27.51
C VAL A 72 26.68 14.61 27.68
N ASP A 73 27.36 15.22 28.65
CA ASP A 73 27.24 16.64 29.00
C ASP A 73 27.47 17.60 27.81
N ASN A 74 28.04 17.10 26.72
CA ASN A 74 28.43 17.85 25.52
C ASN A 74 27.83 17.29 24.20
N GLY A 75 26.86 16.42 24.27
CA GLY A 75 26.02 16.03 23.13
C GLY A 75 26.62 15.02 22.15
N VAL A 76 27.93 14.94 21.96
CA VAL A 76 28.54 14.04 20.95
C VAL A 76 29.87 13.50 21.44
N VAL A 77 30.01 12.18 21.55
CA VAL A 77 31.32 11.50 21.79
C VAL A 77 31.73 10.79 20.50
N ILE A 78 32.98 10.94 20.10
CA ILE A 78 33.51 10.29 18.90
C ILE A 78 34.52 9.22 19.28
N SER A 79 34.34 8.01 18.77
CA SER A 79 35.28 6.91 18.80
C SER A 79 35.52 6.39 17.37
N LEU A 80 36.66 5.71 17.16
CA LEU A 80 36.94 5.06 15.87
C LEU A 80 36.77 3.55 15.99
N ARG A 81 36.06 2.94 15.05
CA ARG A 81 35.95 1.50 14.91
C ARG A 81 36.32 1.10 13.48
N ALA A 82 37.37 0.31 13.33
CA ALA A 82 37.93 -0.02 12.02
C ALA A 82 38.22 1.21 11.13
N GLY A 83 38.61 2.35 11.73
CA GLY A 83 38.86 3.60 11.02
C GLY A 83 37.62 4.43 10.68
N VAL A 84 36.42 3.94 10.97
CA VAL A 84 35.14 4.63 10.75
C VAL A 84 34.73 5.34 12.05
N PRO A 85 34.35 6.64 12.03
CA PRO A 85 33.87 7.33 13.20
C PRO A 85 32.53 6.79 13.67
N VAL A 86 32.46 6.47 14.96
CA VAL A 86 31.24 6.15 15.69
C VAL A 86 30.93 7.31 16.61
N ILE A 87 29.79 7.97 16.38
CA ILE A 87 29.37 9.19 17.05
C ILE A 87 28.23 8.82 17.97
N GLU A 88 28.44 8.91 19.27
CA GLU A 88 27.40 8.67 20.27
C GLU A 88 26.56 9.94 20.41
N VAL A 89 25.26 9.80 20.22
CA VAL A 89 24.28 10.89 20.30
C VAL A 89 23.27 10.55 21.38
N SER A 90 23.18 11.40 22.41
CA SER A 90 22.14 11.27 23.44
C SER A 90 20.78 11.50 22.84
N GLU A 91 19.79 10.67 23.23
CA GLU A 91 18.41 10.76 22.76
C GLU A 91 18.28 10.72 21.23
N LEU A 92 19.18 9.96 20.54
CA LEU A 92 19.21 9.88 19.08
C LEU A 92 17.85 9.53 18.50
N LYS A 93 17.11 8.61 19.14
CA LYS A 93 15.79 8.21 18.71
C LYS A 93 14.78 9.37 18.69
N SER A 94 14.83 10.28 19.64
CA SER A 94 13.95 11.47 19.68
C SER A 94 14.35 12.52 18.64
N LYS A 95 15.62 12.57 18.28
CA LYS A 95 16.19 13.51 17.30
C LYS A 95 16.18 12.95 15.88
N LEU A 96 15.96 11.64 15.73
CA LEU A 96 16.12 10.93 14.46
C LEU A 96 15.32 11.57 13.33
N ASN A 97 14.05 11.84 13.55
CA ASN A 97 13.17 12.39 12.51
C ASN A 97 13.69 13.74 12.01
N GLN A 98 14.16 14.60 12.90
CA GLN A 98 14.72 15.90 12.52
C GLN A 98 16.05 15.72 11.76
N ILE A 99 16.93 14.84 12.23
CA ILE A 99 18.21 14.52 11.54
C ILE A 99 17.95 14.00 10.13
N LEU A 100 16.96 13.10 9.95
CA LEU A 100 16.56 12.57 8.65
C LEU A 100 16.02 13.67 7.74
N ILE A 101 15.14 14.53 8.26
CA ILE A 101 14.54 15.65 7.52
C ILE A 101 15.64 16.62 7.07
N ASP A 102 16.52 17.02 7.96
CA ASP A 102 17.61 17.95 7.68
C ASP A 102 18.56 17.39 6.63
N PHE A 103 18.89 16.09 6.75
CA PHE A 103 19.76 15.42 5.78
C PHE A 103 19.16 15.43 4.37
N TYR A 104 17.88 15.05 4.23
CA TYR A 104 17.21 15.00 2.93
C TYR A 104 16.66 16.36 2.48
N GLN A 105 16.96 17.46 3.22
CA GLN A 105 16.53 18.83 2.91
C GLN A 105 15.01 18.98 2.78
N LEU A 106 14.28 18.24 3.60
CA LEU A 106 12.82 18.30 3.62
C LEU A 106 12.28 19.44 4.47
N SER A 107 13.16 20.22 5.12
CA SER A 107 12.78 21.35 5.94
C SER A 107 12.33 22.54 5.08
N ASN A 108 11.05 22.78 5.10
CA ASN A 108 10.32 24.02 4.78
C ASN A 108 10.36 24.61 3.37
N THR A 109 11.37 24.43 2.52
CA THR A 109 11.41 25.06 1.20
C THR A 109 12.13 24.28 0.11
N ALA A 110 12.90 23.26 0.46
CA ALA A 110 13.68 22.49 -0.51
C ALA A 110 12.97 21.22 -1.02
N PHE A 111 11.91 20.79 -0.35
CA PHE A 111 11.13 19.63 -0.73
C PHE A 111 9.80 20.09 -1.32
N ASP A 112 9.83 20.38 -2.59
CA ASP A 112 8.77 21.01 -3.36
C ASP A 112 7.80 19.99 -4.00
N MET A 113 7.77 18.76 -3.48
CA MET A 113 6.83 17.75 -3.96
C MET A 113 5.53 17.81 -3.17
N ARG A 114 4.42 17.76 -3.89
CA ARG A 114 3.10 17.61 -3.32
C ARG A 114 2.92 16.20 -2.77
N LEU A 115 2.68 16.05 -1.47
CA LEU A 115 2.42 14.75 -0.85
C LEU A 115 0.91 14.53 -0.70
N MET A 116 0.43 13.44 -1.26
CA MET A 116 -0.97 13.00 -1.25
C MET A 116 -1.06 11.67 -0.50
N ALA A 117 -1.74 11.66 0.64
CA ALA A 117 -1.90 10.47 1.48
C ALA A 117 -3.22 9.76 1.19
N VAL A 118 -3.19 8.43 1.15
CA VAL A 118 -4.40 7.60 1.06
C VAL A 118 -4.42 6.60 2.21
N THR A 119 -5.46 6.67 3.06
CA THR A 119 -5.69 5.72 4.14
C THR A 119 -7.06 5.03 4.01
N GLY A 120 -7.22 3.93 4.71
CA GLY A 120 -8.42 3.10 4.70
C GLY A 120 -8.07 1.64 5.02
N THR A 121 -9.04 0.78 5.19
CA THR A 121 -8.80 -0.67 5.23
C THR A 121 -8.52 -1.17 3.83
N ASN A 122 -9.42 -0.91 2.88
CA ASN A 122 -9.35 -1.31 1.48
C ASN A 122 -9.22 -0.10 0.54
N GLY A 123 -8.80 -0.31 -0.72
CA GLY A 123 -8.77 0.71 -1.77
C GLY A 123 -7.50 1.55 -1.86
N LYS A 124 -6.65 1.58 -0.84
CA LYS A 124 -5.43 2.42 -0.82
C LYS A 124 -4.57 2.27 -2.08
N SER A 125 -4.17 1.06 -2.39
CA SER A 125 -3.29 0.77 -3.55
C SER A 125 -3.95 1.11 -4.89
N SER A 126 -5.27 0.89 -5.00
CA SER A 126 -6.01 1.27 -6.22
C SER A 126 -6.06 2.78 -6.38
N ILE A 127 -6.42 3.53 -5.34
CA ILE A 127 -6.54 5.00 -5.39
C ILE A 127 -5.18 5.64 -5.70
N THR A 128 -4.10 5.24 -5.01
CA THR A 128 -2.76 5.80 -5.25
C THR A 128 -2.27 5.49 -6.66
N ARG A 129 -2.52 4.25 -7.14
CA ARG A 129 -2.16 3.84 -8.49
C ARG A 129 -2.97 4.59 -9.55
N PHE A 130 -4.28 4.73 -9.38
CA PHE A 130 -5.13 5.48 -10.32
C PHE A 130 -4.70 6.94 -10.38
N ALA A 131 -4.43 7.57 -9.25
CA ALA A 131 -3.91 8.93 -9.22
C ALA A 131 -2.58 9.05 -9.99
N ALA A 132 -1.63 8.12 -9.78
CA ALA A 132 -0.35 8.12 -10.48
C ALA A 132 -0.51 7.89 -12.01
N GLN A 133 -1.40 6.98 -12.41
CA GLN A 133 -1.69 6.70 -13.83
C GLN A 133 -2.35 7.89 -14.53
N MET A 134 -3.36 8.51 -13.89
CA MET A 134 -4.02 9.69 -14.41
C MET A 134 -3.04 10.87 -14.52
N SER A 135 -2.23 11.10 -13.47
CA SER A 135 -1.19 12.14 -13.48
C SER A 135 -0.18 11.95 -14.61
N HIS A 136 0.24 10.70 -14.86
CA HIS A 136 1.11 10.38 -15.99
C HIS A 136 0.45 10.73 -17.32
N GLY A 137 -0.84 10.45 -17.48
CA GLY A 137 -1.63 10.87 -18.64
C GLY A 137 -1.72 12.40 -18.78
N LEU A 138 -1.62 13.13 -17.70
CA LEU A 138 -1.57 14.60 -17.62
C LEU A 138 -0.14 15.16 -17.77
N GLN A 139 0.84 14.34 -18.11
CA GLN A 139 2.26 14.69 -18.22
C GLN A 139 2.88 15.16 -16.88
N GLN A 140 2.30 14.75 -15.75
CA GLN A 140 2.76 15.12 -14.42
C GLN A 140 3.56 13.95 -13.81
N PRO A 141 4.89 14.05 -13.69
CA PRO A 141 5.69 13.00 -13.06
C PRO A 141 5.29 12.77 -11.62
N THR A 142 4.77 11.60 -11.33
CA THR A 142 4.20 11.26 -10.03
C THR A 142 4.89 10.05 -9.42
N GLY A 143 5.38 10.23 -8.18
CA GLY A 143 5.85 9.15 -7.34
C GLY A 143 4.69 8.32 -6.81
N LEU A 144 4.87 7.00 -6.77
CA LEU A 144 4.01 6.05 -6.08
C LEU A 144 4.75 5.47 -4.88
N MET A 145 4.07 5.34 -3.74
CA MET A 145 4.61 4.69 -2.55
C MET A 145 3.52 3.86 -1.87
N GLY A 146 3.72 2.55 -1.78
CA GLY A 146 2.73 1.68 -1.16
C GLY A 146 3.05 0.21 -1.21
N THR A 147 2.01 -0.63 -1.02
CA THR A 147 2.09 -2.08 -1.03
C THR A 147 2.63 -2.65 -2.34
N LEU A 148 2.26 -2.02 -3.46
CA LEU A 148 2.68 -2.44 -4.80
C LEU A 148 4.13 -2.04 -5.13
N GLY A 149 4.77 -1.24 -4.28
CA GLY A 149 6.12 -0.77 -4.49
C GLY A 149 6.27 0.74 -4.38
N PHE A 150 7.42 1.23 -4.83
CA PHE A 150 7.75 2.66 -4.85
C PHE A 150 8.54 3.03 -6.11
N GLY A 151 8.43 4.28 -6.53
CA GLY A 151 9.15 4.83 -7.68
C GLY A 151 8.34 5.87 -8.41
N VAL A 152 8.90 6.47 -9.46
CA VAL A 152 8.18 7.37 -10.37
C VAL A 152 7.43 6.52 -11.40
N TRP A 153 6.10 6.68 -11.46
CA TRP A 153 5.27 5.93 -12.40
C TRP A 153 5.74 6.14 -13.85
N PRO A 154 5.85 5.08 -14.71
CA PRO A 154 5.46 3.68 -14.47
C PRO A 154 6.56 2.78 -13.88
N ASN A 155 7.73 3.30 -13.51
CA ASN A 155 8.89 2.53 -13.06
C ASN A 155 8.83 2.29 -11.55
N ILE A 156 8.14 1.23 -11.16
CA ILE A 156 7.90 0.86 -9.75
C ILE A 156 8.77 -0.33 -9.36
N VAL A 157 9.42 -0.22 -8.20
CA VAL A 157 10.23 -1.28 -7.57
C VAL A 157 9.49 -1.82 -6.36
N GLU A 158 9.54 -3.11 -6.14
CA GLU A 158 8.84 -3.80 -5.03
C GLU A 158 9.21 -3.20 -3.66
N SER A 159 8.23 -3.06 -2.78
CA SER A 159 8.38 -2.58 -1.41
C SER A 159 8.17 -3.70 -0.40
N LYS A 160 8.92 -3.65 0.72
CA LYS A 160 8.74 -4.59 1.84
C LYS A 160 7.51 -4.24 2.70
N ASN A 161 7.09 -2.98 2.72
CA ASN A 161 6.04 -2.46 3.59
C ASN A 161 5.14 -1.48 2.86
N THR A 162 3.85 -1.48 3.21
CA THR A 162 2.87 -0.51 2.69
C THR A 162 3.29 0.93 2.99
N THR A 163 3.74 1.18 4.23
CA THR A 163 4.29 2.46 4.69
C THR A 163 5.63 2.17 5.32
N PRO A 164 6.75 2.38 4.61
CA PRO A 164 8.09 2.14 5.13
C PRO A 164 8.43 3.01 6.35
N GLU A 165 9.52 2.67 7.03
CA GLU A 165 10.09 3.51 8.07
C GLU A 165 10.56 4.86 7.50
N LEU A 166 10.56 5.91 8.34
CA LEU A 166 10.81 7.28 7.90
C LEU A 166 12.13 7.44 7.13
N ALA A 167 13.21 6.78 7.57
CA ALA A 167 14.51 6.83 6.87
C ALA A 167 14.42 6.31 5.43
N VAL A 168 13.71 5.19 5.23
CA VAL A 168 13.46 4.62 3.90
C VAL A 168 12.56 5.53 3.07
N LEU A 169 11.48 6.05 3.67
CA LEU A 169 10.55 6.99 3.03
C LEU A 169 11.29 8.21 2.47
N LEU A 170 12.07 8.89 3.30
CA LEU A 170 12.76 10.11 2.91
C LEU A 170 13.82 9.86 1.85
N ARG A 171 14.54 8.74 1.94
CA ARG A 171 15.48 8.30 0.90
C ARG A 171 14.77 8.09 -0.44
N GLN A 172 13.61 7.43 -0.43
CA GLN A 172 12.83 7.19 -1.64
C GLN A 172 12.28 8.49 -2.23
N PHE A 173 11.79 9.39 -1.39
CA PHE A 173 11.34 10.71 -1.85
C PHE A 173 12.47 11.51 -2.51
N ALA A 174 13.66 11.50 -1.92
CA ALA A 174 14.82 12.15 -2.53
C ALA A 174 15.17 11.56 -3.90
N LEU A 175 15.10 10.22 -4.04
CA LEU A 175 15.31 9.54 -5.32
C LEU A 175 14.22 9.87 -6.34
N MET A 176 12.95 9.89 -5.94
CA MET A 176 11.83 10.27 -6.82
C MET A 176 11.97 11.73 -7.28
N LYS A 177 12.34 12.64 -6.40
CA LYS A 177 12.62 14.05 -6.73
C LYS A 177 13.75 14.17 -7.75
N ALA A 178 14.85 13.44 -7.53
CA ALA A 178 15.97 13.41 -8.48
C ALA A 178 15.59 12.84 -9.87
N GLN A 179 14.56 11.98 -9.91
CA GLN A 179 13.97 11.47 -11.14
C GLN A 179 12.90 12.40 -11.75
N GLY A 180 12.71 13.59 -11.18
CA GLY A 180 11.79 14.60 -11.68
C GLY A 180 10.35 14.48 -11.17
N ALA A 181 10.08 13.67 -10.12
CA ALA A 181 8.76 13.67 -9.50
C ALA A 181 8.41 15.04 -8.92
N GLU A 182 7.22 15.52 -9.18
CA GLU A 182 6.69 16.78 -8.66
C GLU A 182 5.63 16.54 -7.56
N GLN A 183 5.09 15.32 -7.53
CA GLN A 183 4.14 14.88 -6.50
C GLN A 183 4.31 13.40 -6.17
N VAL A 184 3.79 12.97 -5.02
CA VAL A 184 3.80 11.57 -4.58
C VAL A 184 2.42 11.18 -4.07
N ALA A 185 1.84 10.12 -4.62
CA ALA A 185 0.67 9.43 -4.08
C ALA A 185 1.13 8.28 -3.18
N MET A 186 0.80 8.36 -1.89
CA MET A 186 1.33 7.48 -0.87
C MET A 186 0.24 6.76 -0.08
N GLU A 187 0.38 5.44 0.07
CA GLU A 187 -0.42 4.68 1.03
C GLU A 187 0.03 4.95 2.46
N VAL A 188 -0.90 5.37 3.31
CA VAL A 188 -0.66 5.60 4.75
C VAL A 188 -1.46 4.59 5.56
N SER A 189 -0.77 3.55 6.05
CA SER A 189 -1.35 2.52 6.91
C SER A 189 -1.50 3.01 8.35
N SER A 190 -2.40 2.41 9.11
CA SER A 190 -2.55 2.69 10.55
C SER A 190 -1.27 2.40 11.34
N HIS A 191 -0.59 1.29 11.03
CA HIS A 191 0.73 1.00 11.60
C HIS A 191 1.74 2.12 11.32
N GLY A 192 1.74 2.67 10.08
CA GLY A 192 2.62 3.78 9.71
C GLY A 192 2.35 5.05 10.49
N ILE A 193 1.08 5.34 10.80
CA ILE A 193 0.68 6.49 11.63
C ILE A 193 1.12 6.24 13.08
N GLU A 194 0.72 5.14 13.68
CA GLU A 194 0.96 4.83 15.09
C GLU A 194 2.45 4.70 15.41
N GLN A 195 3.22 4.09 14.52
CA GLN A 195 4.66 3.95 14.64
C GLN A 195 5.43 5.21 14.19
N LYS A 196 4.73 6.33 13.97
CA LYS A 196 5.31 7.63 13.63
C LYS A 196 6.18 7.63 12.37
N ARG A 197 5.91 6.71 11.43
CA ARG A 197 6.68 6.59 10.18
C ARG A 197 6.48 7.77 9.23
N ILE A 198 5.41 8.56 9.43
CA ILE A 198 5.08 9.75 8.66
C ILE A 198 5.28 11.05 9.44
N GLU A 199 5.86 10.97 10.66
CA GLU A 199 6.08 12.14 11.51
C GLU A 199 7.03 13.14 10.81
N GLY A 200 6.67 14.42 10.85
CA GLY A 200 7.43 15.50 10.18
C GLY A 200 7.14 15.65 8.68
N LEU A 201 6.41 14.71 8.04
CA LEU A 201 5.95 14.89 6.67
C LEU A 201 4.80 15.90 6.60
N THR A 202 4.78 16.70 5.55
CA THR A 202 3.70 17.63 5.26
C THR A 202 2.86 17.09 4.11
N PHE A 203 1.67 16.60 4.40
CA PHE A 203 0.70 16.21 3.38
C PHE A 203 -0.18 17.41 3.04
N GLU A 204 -0.38 17.63 1.75
CA GLU A 204 -1.33 18.62 1.25
C GLU A 204 -2.74 18.06 1.25
N THR A 205 -2.89 16.83 0.82
CA THR A 205 -4.18 16.15 0.66
C THR A 205 -4.17 14.79 1.33
N ALA A 206 -5.26 14.43 2.00
CA ALA A 206 -5.48 13.09 2.55
C ALA A 206 -6.82 12.52 2.10
N VAL A 207 -6.82 11.24 1.69
CA VAL A 207 -8.01 10.48 1.31
C VAL A 207 -8.33 9.46 2.39
N PHE A 208 -9.60 9.39 2.80
CA PHE A 208 -10.17 8.30 3.59
C PHE A 208 -11.05 7.44 2.70
N ALA A 209 -10.63 6.19 2.45
CA ALA A 209 -11.34 5.27 1.58
C ALA A 209 -12.47 4.54 2.31
N ASN A 210 -12.19 3.91 3.43
CA ASN A 210 -13.15 3.15 4.26
C ASN A 210 -12.49 2.65 5.55
N LEU A 211 -13.32 2.12 6.48
CA LEU A 211 -12.84 1.40 7.64
C LEU A 211 -13.73 0.18 7.91
N SER A 212 -13.16 -1.00 7.77
CA SER A 212 -13.79 -2.28 8.12
C SER A 212 -12.87 -3.13 8.99
N GLN A 213 -13.37 -4.25 9.51
CA GLN A 213 -12.61 -5.10 10.43
C GLN A 213 -11.34 -5.65 9.78
N ASP A 214 -10.19 -5.19 10.26
CA ASP A 214 -8.87 -5.71 9.96
C ASP A 214 -7.88 -5.28 11.06
N HIS A 215 -6.78 -6.00 11.22
CA HIS A 215 -5.70 -5.65 12.15
C HIS A 215 -6.14 -5.45 13.62
N LEU A 216 -7.23 -6.09 14.07
CA LEU A 216 -7.69 -6.00 15.46
C LEU A 216 -6.75 -6.73 16.44
N ASP A 217 -5.95 -7.67 15.94
CA ASP A 217 -4.83 -8.28 16.66
C ASP A 217 -3.79 -7.24 17.13
N TYR A 218 -3.68 -6.14 16.40
CA TYR A 218 -2.77 -5.03 16.70
C TYR A 218 -3.48 -3.85 17.40
N HIS A 219 -4.64 -3.42 16.89
CA HIS A 219 -5.34 -2.22 17.37
C HIS A 219 -6.31 -2.48 18.54
N GLY A 220 -6.66 -3.75 18.80
CA GLY A 220 -7.60 -4.17 19.85
C GLY A 220 -9.06 -4.06 19.42
N ASP A 221 -9.53 -2.89 19.04
CA ASP A 221 -10.92 -2.64 18.62
C ASP A 221 -11.04 -1.63 17.48
N MET A 222 -12.26 -1.50 16.92
CA MET A 222 -12.54 -0.62 15.79
C MET A 222 -12.41 0.87 16.11
N GLU A 223 -12.70 1.27 17.36
CA GLU A 223 -12.59 2.66 17.79
C GLU A 223 -11.13 3.11 17.89
N SER A 224 -10.29 2.26 18.46
CA SER A 224 -8.83 2.47 18.50
C SER A 224 -8.26 2.52 17.08
N TYR A 225 -8.68 1.61 16.20
CA TYR A 225 -8.28 1.58 14.79
C TYR A 225 -8.68 2.86 14.05
N PHE A 226 -9.92 3.34 14.27
CA PHE A 226 -10.40 4.61 13.74
C PHE A 226 -9.60 5.80 14.29
N ALA A 227 -9.39 5.85 15.62
CA ALA A 227 -8.68 6.95 16.26
C ALA A 227 -7.26 7.13 15.69
N ILE A 228 -6.57 6.03 15.37
CA ILE A 228 -5.25 6.09 14.73
C ILE A 228 -5.37 6.71 13.32
N LYS A 229 -6.29 6.22 12.47
CA LYS A 229 -6.43 6.77 11.10
C LYS A 229 -6.87 8.24 11.09
N ARG A 230 -7.72 8.63 12.06
CA ARG A 230 -8.16 10.02 12.26
C ARG A 230 -6.99 10.99 12.41
N GLN A 231 -5.86 10.56 13.03
CA GLN A 231 -4.69 11.42 13.23
C GLN A 231 -4.13 11.99 11.92
N LEU A 232 -4.24 11.26 10.81
CA LEU A 232 -3.82 11.77 9.50
C LEU A 232 -4.56 13.06 9.10
N PHE A 233 -5.85 13.15 9.46
CA PHE A 233 -6.72 14.29 9.12
C PHE A 233 -6.58 15.46 10.09
N LEU A 234 -5.89 15.26 11.21
CA LEU A 234 -5.58 16.31 12.20
C LEU A 234 -4.20 16.95 11.96
N LEU A 235 -3.50 16.57 10.91
CA LEU A 235 -2.18 17.14 10.60
C LEU A 235 -2.31 18.66 10.32
N PRO A 236 -1.49 19.51 10.96
CA PRO A 236 -1.72 20.96 10.98
C PRO A 236 -1.59 21.66 9.63
N LYS A 237 -0.92 21.04 8.66
CA LYS A 237 -0.70 21.60 7.31
C LYS A 237 -1.53 20.91 6.23
N LEU A 238 -2.43 19.99 6.60
CA LEU A 238 -3.33 19.35 5.67
C LEU A 238 -4.32 20.40 5.12
N GLN A 239 -4.34 20.57 3.80
CA GLN A 239 -5.22 21.53 3.16
C GLN A 239 -6.56 20.90 2.77
N TYR A 240 -6.54 19.68 2.26
CA TYR A 240 -7.71 18.99 1.71
C TYR A 240 -7.88 17.60 2.33
N ALA A 241 -9.11 17.30 2.73
CA ALA A 241 -9.54 16.00 3.23
C ALA A 241 -10.64 15.44 2.32
N ILE A 242 -10.34 14.37 1.58
CA ILE A 242 -11.26 13.69 0.66
C ILE A 242 -11.79 12.46 1.37
N ILE A 243 -13.09 12.40 1.63
CA ILE A 243 -13.68 11.45 2.58
C ILE A 243 -14.84 10.71 1.94
N ASN A 244 -14.82 9.39 2.01
CA ASN A 244 -15.92 8.54 1.54
C ASN A 244 -17.16 8.75 2.42
N ALA A 245 -18.24 9.26 1.83
CA ALA A 245 -19.51 9.54 2.51
C ALA A 245 -20.39 8.30 2.69
N ASP A 246 -20.10 7.21 1.99
CA ASP A 246 -20.83 5.95 2.09
C ASP A 246 -20.35 5.07 3.25
N ASP A 247 -19.18 5.40 3.84
CA ASP A 247 -18.58 4.72 4.99
C ASP A 247 -19.01 5.38 6.30
N GLU A 248 -19.40 4.60 7.32
CA GLU A 248 -19.84 5.11 8.63
C GLU A 248 -18.78 5.96 9.32
N TYR A 249 -17.51 5.51 9.31
CA TYR A 249 -16.40 6.26 9.90
C TYR A 249 -16.03 7.47 9.04
N GLY A 250 -16.25 7.39 7.72
CA GLY A 250 -16.14 8.54 6.82
C GLY A 250 -17.14 9.64 7.20
N GLN A 251 -18.39 9.28 7.51
CA GLN A 251 -19.38 10.25 7.99
C GLN A 251 -18.97 10.89 9.33
N ARG A 252 -18.32 10.13 10.22
CA ARG A 252 -17.79 10.68 11.48
C ARG A 252 -16.65 11.69 11.22
N LEU A 253 -15.75 11.40 10.27
CA LEU A 253 -14.70 12.37 9.86
C LEU A 253 -15.29 13.63 9.21
N LEU A 254 -16.33 13.48 8.39
CA LEU A 254 -17.03 14.63 7.79
C LEU A 254 -17.66 15.54 8.86
N ALA A 255 -18.20 14.96 9.92
CA ALA A 255 -18.79 15.69 11.05
C ALA A 255 -17.76 16.25 12.05
N ASP A 256 -16.51 15.80 11.97
CA ASP A 256 -15.45 16.14 12.93
C ASP A 256 -15.01 17.61 12.78
N LYS A 257 -15.22 18.42 13.81
CA LYS A 257 -14.90 19.85 13.82
C LYS A 257 -13.43 20.15 14.10
N GLU A 258 -12.65 19.17 14.56
CA GLU A 258 -11.21 19.33 14.82
C GLU A 258 -10.39 19.23 13.52
N ILE A 259 -10.97 18.67 12.45
CA ILE A 259 -10.34 18.64 11.14
C ILE A 259 -10.46 20.02 10.50
N SER A 260 -9.34 20.75 10.43
CA SER A 260 -9.25 22.10 9.87
C SER A 260 -9.15 22.12 8.34
N ALA A 261 -8.74 21.01 7.71
CA ALA A 261 -8.65 20.86 6.27
C ALA A 261 -10.02 21.08 5.60
N GLN A 262 -10.03 21.65 4.39
CA GLN A 262 -11.23 21.70 3.58
C GLN A 262 -11.67 20.29 3.21
N LYS A 263 -12.90 19.92 3.57
CA LYS A 263 -13.44 18.59 3.36
C LYS A 263 -14.19 18.52 2.05
N PHE A 264 -13.95 17.46 1.32
CA PHE A 264 -14.72 17.03 0.15
C PHE A 264 -15.20 15.61 0.38
N SER A 265 -16.49 15.39 0.27
CA SER A 265 -17.09 14.08 0.37
C SER A 265 -17.23 13.44 -1.00
N TYR A 266 -17.02 12.12 -1.10
CA TYR A 266 -17.26 11.39 -2.34
C TYR A 266 -18.03 10.09 -2.09
N GLY A 267 -18.70 9.57 -3.13
CA GLY A 267 -19.40 8.29 -3.08
C GLY A 267 -20.67 8.22 -3.91
N PHE A 268 -21.55 7.30 -3.54
CA PHE A 268 -22.87 7.09 -4.15
C PHE A 268 -23.97 7.87 -3.43
N SER A 269 -23.71 8.33 -2.22
CA SER A 269 -24.65 9.15 -1.44
C SER A 269 -25.05 10.39 -2.21
N SER A 270 -26.33 10.67 -2.29
CA SER A 270 -26.86 11.90 -2.93
C SER A 270 -26.41 13.20 -2.25
N ARG A 271 -25.81 13.10 -1.07
CA ARG A 271 -25.28 14.23 -0.31
C ARG A 271 -23.78 14.44 -0.51
N ALA A 272 -23.09 13.54 -1.21
CA ALA A 272 -21.66 13.68 -1.46
C ALA A 272 -21.41 14.81 -2.46
N ASP A 273 -20.30 15.55 -2.26
CA ASP A 273 -19.87 16.63 -3.14
C ASP A 273 -19.46 16.07 -4.52
N VAL A 274 -18.75 14.96 -4.52
CA VAL A 274 -18.36 14.21 -5.71
C VAL A 274 -19.17 12.91 -5.74
N ARG A 275 -20.24 12.89 -6.50
CA ARG A 275 -21.20 11.76 -6.44
C ARG A 275 -21.46 11.13 -7.78
N VAL A 276 -21.70 9.85 -7.75
CA VAL A 276 -22.28 9.11 -8.88
C VAL A 276 -23.75 9.49 -9.03
N VAL A 277 -24.14 9.95 -10.22
CA VAL A 277 -25.53 10.24 -10.57
C VAL A 277 -26.20 8.99 -11.14
N SER A 278 -25.49 8.32 -12.06
CA SER A 278 -25.93 7.06 -12.64
C SER A 278 -24.72 6.22 -13.07
N TRP A 279 -24.88 4.90 -13.05
CA TRP A 279 -23.87 3.99 -13.60
C TRP A 279 -24.52 2.72 -14.15
N ALA A 280 -23.84 2.10 -15.10
CA ALA A 280 -24.28 0.83 -15.68
C ALA A 280 -23.06 -0.04 -16.00
N VAL A 281 -23.16 -1.32 -15.63
CA VAL A 281 -22.13 -2.32 -15.98
C VAL A 281 -22.40 -2.80 -17.42
N LYS A 282 -21.37 -2.76 -18.26
CA LYS A 282 -21.39 -3.24 -19.66
C LYS A 282 -20.23 -4.21 -19.88
N GLY A 283 -20.49 -5.50 -19.75
CA GLY A 283 -19.43 -6.50 -19.83
C GLY A 283 -18.38 -6.30 -18.73
N ALA A 284 -17.11 -6.06 -19.09
CA ALA A 284 -16.01 -5.81 -18.17
C ALA A 284 -15.80 -4.33 -17.84
N SER A 285 -16.72 -3.42 -18.19
CA SER A 285 -16.62 -1.99 -17.98
C SER A 285 -17.80 -1.41 -17.21
N ILE A 286 -17.61 -0.22 -16.66
CA ILE A 286 -18.66 0.60 -16.06
C ILE A 286 -18.73 1.93 -16.79
N ASP A 287 -19.92 2.28 -17.32
CA ASP A 287 -20.24 3.64 -17.73
C ASP A 287 -20.80 4.38 -16.53
N ALA A 288 -20.32 5.58 -16.25
CA ALA A 288 -20.73 6.38 -15.11
C ALA A 288 -20.95 7.85 -15.50
N SER A 289 -21.95 8.48 -14.88
CA SER A 289 -22.19 9.92 -14.87
C SER A 289 -22.01 10.43 -13.45
N ILE A 290 -21.26 11.51 -13.29
CA ILE A 290 -20.94 12.11 -11.98
C ILE A 290 -21.25 13.60 -11.95
N THR A 291 -21.57 14.10 -10.77
CA THR A 291 -21.61 15.53 -10.44
C THR A 291 -20.53 15.85 -9.42
N THR A 292 -19.81 16.94 -9.63
CA THR A 292 -18.72 17.37 -8.74
C THR A 292 -18.72 18.89 -8.58
N PRO A 293 -18.00 19.45 -7.59
CA PRO A 293 -17.81 20.90 -7.45
C PRO A 293 -17.07 21.55 -8.65
N TRP A 294 -16.38 20.74 -9.47
CA TRP A 294 -15.58 21.20 -10.61
C TRP A 294 -16.32 21.07 -11.94
N GLY A 295 -17.50 20.41 -11.96
CA GLY A 295 -18.35 20.18 -13.11
C GLY A 295 -18.95 18.78 -13.15
N ASP A 296 -19.82 18.55 -14.11
CA ASP A 296 -20.40 17.24 -14.42
C ASP A 296 -19.59 16.52 -15.47
N ALA A 297 -19.54 15.20 -15.43
CA ALA A 297 -18.81 14.40 -16.42
C ALA A 297 -19.43 13.02 -16.62
N GLU A 298 -19.19 12.47 -17.82
CA GLU A 298 -19.46 11.07 -18.16
C GLU A 298 -18.16 10.40 -18.57
N PHE A 299 -17.96 9.17 -18.14
CA PHE A 299 -16.78 8.38 -18.49
C PHE A 299 -17.05 6.89 -18.39
N THR A 300 -16.17 6.11 -19.01
CA THR A 300 -16.13 4.65 -18.92
C THR A 300 -14.85 4.21 -18.23
N ILE A 301 -14.94 3.27 -17.29
CA ILE A 301 -13.80 2.57 -16.72
C ILE A 301 -13.81 1.11 -17.17
N ASN A 302 -12.65 0.59 -17.59
CA ASN A 302 -12.49 -0.82 -17.97
C ASN A 302 -12.20 -1.70 -16.75
N MET A 303 -13.06 -1.60 -15.78
CA MET A 303 -13.04 -2.34 -14.52
C MET A 303 -14.48 -2.51 -14.05
N VAL A 304 -14.68 -3.49 -13.20
CA VAL A 304 -15.97 -3.79 -12.61
C VAL A 304 -15.93 -3.59 -11.09
N GLY A 305 -17.10 -3.41 -10.50
CA GLY A 305 -17.30 -3.23 -9.06
C GLY A 305 -17.48 -1.78 -8.65
N ASP A 306 -18.55 -1.56 -7.91
CA ASP A 306 -18.94 -0.24 -7.38
C ASP A 306 -17.79 0.37 -6.55
N PHE A 307 -17.03 -0.48 -5.82
CA PHE A 307 -15.87 -0.05 -5.06
C PHE A 307 -14.72 0.49 -5.95
N ASN A 308 -14.56 -0.02 -7.19
CA ASN A 308 -13.59 0.54 -8.13
C ASN A 308 -14.04 1.90 -8.63
N LEU A 309 -15.34 2.08 -8.89
CA LEU A 309 -15.89 3.39 -9.24
C LEU A 309 -15.67 4.39 -8.09
N ALA A 310 -15.92 3.98 -6.83
CA ALA A 310 -15.63 4.82 -5.66
C ALA A 310 -14.13 5.18 -5.57
N ASN A 311 -13.22 4.22 -5.83
CA ASN A 311 -11.77 4.49 -5.86
C ASN A 311 -11.39 5.48 -6.98
N VAL A 312 -12.06 5.43 -8.13
CA VAL A 312 -11.87 6.40 -9.23
C VAL A 312 -12.37 7.77 -8.83
N LEU A 313 -13.52 7.89 -8.15
CA LEU A 313 -13.99 9.19 -7.62
C LEU A 313 -12.97 9.80 -6.63
N ALA A 314 -12.39 8.97 -5.77
CA ALA A 314 -11.34 9.42 -4.85
C ALA A 314 -10.09 9.93 -5.62
N ALA A 315 -9.67 9.22 -6.67
CA ALA A 315 -8.52 9.63 -7.50
C ALA A 315 -8.82 10.91 -8.30
N ILE A 316 -10.02 11.05 -8.87
CA ILE A 316 -10.48 12.29 -9.51
C ILE A 316 -10.41 13.44 -8.50
N SER A 317 -10.99 13.26 -7.32
CA SER A 317 -11.01 14.28 -6.27
C SER A 317 -9.59 14.68 -5.85
N LEU A 318 -8.69 13.69 -5.71
CA LEU A 318 -7.30 13.91 -5.33
C LEU A 318 -6.54 14.82 -6.30
N LEU A 319 -6.87 14.74 -7.59
CA LEU A 319 -6.24 15.55 -8.65
C LEU A 319 -6.97 16.88 -8.91
N ALA A 320 -8.23 17.01 -8.48
CA ALA A 320 -9.05 18.18 -8.79
C ALA A 320 -9.08 19.24 -7.68
N VAL A 321 -8.83 18.85 -6.40
CA VAL A 321 -9.05 19.73 -5.24
C VAL A 321 -8.22 21.02 -5.24
N ASP A 322 -7.04 21.01 -5.82
CA ASP A 322 -6.13 22.17 -5.87
C ASP A 322 -6.25 23.00 -7.16
N ASN A 323 -7.10 22.57 -8.09
CA ASN A 323 -7.29 23.19 -9.42
C ASN A 323 -5.99 23.30 -10.26
N THR A 324 -5.00 22.45 -10.02
CA THR A 324 -3.76 22.41 -10.83
C THR A 324 -4.05 22.01 -12.28
N PHE A 325 -5.01 21.07 -12.48
CA PHE A 325 -5.43 20.59 -13.80
C PHE A 325 -6.85 21.05 -14.13
N ALA A 326 -7.12 21.27 -15.40
CA ALA A 326 -8.49 21.45 -15.84
C ALA A 326 -9.30 20.16 -15.62
N PHE A 327 -10.52 20.27 -15.08
CA PHE A 327 -11.35 19.11 -14.75
C PHE A 327 -11.58 18.19 -15.96
N ALA A 328 -11.80 18.78 -17.15
CA ALA A 328 -11.96 18.00 -18.38
C ALA A 328 -10.73 17.14 -18.71
N ASP A 329 -9.51 17.61 -18.43
CA ASP A 329 -8.28 16.86 -18.67
C ASP A 329 -8.14 15.71 -17.65
N ILE A 330 -8.54 15.93 -16.38
CA ILE A 330 -8.60 14.89 -15.37
C ILE A 330 -9.55 13.75 -15.82
N ILE A 331 -10.73 14.11 -16.31
CA ILE A 331 -11.71 13.12 -16.83
C ILE A 331 -11.14 12.38 -18.04
N ALA A 332 -10.50 13.10 -18.98
CA ALA A 332 -9.87 12.48 -20.15
C ALA A 332 -8.71 11.53 -19.77
N ALA A 333 -8.07 11.74 -18.61
CA ALA A 333 -6.99 10.90 -18.12
C ALA A 333 -7.48 9.55 -17.55
N ILE A 334 -8.79 9.38 -17.28
CA ILE A 334 -9.36 8.11 -16.81
C ILE A 334 -9.05 6.95 -17.76
N LYS A 335 -8.93 7.19 -19.06
CA LYS A 335 -8.55 6.17 -20.04
C LYS A 335 -7.21 5.48 -19.78
N TYR A 336 -6.33 6.08 -18.96
CA TYR A 336 -5.03 5.50 -18.60
C TYR A 336 -5.09 4.59 -17.38
N ILE A 337 -6.23 4.50 -16.71
CA ILE A 337 -6.38 3.66 -15.51
C ILE A 337 -6.43 2.20 -15.91
N THR A 338 -5.62 1.40 -15.21
CA THR A 338 -5.69 -0.07 -15.24
C THR A 338 -5.75 -0.61 -13.83
N PRO A 339 -6.41 -1.75 -13.60
CA PRO A 339 -6.43 -2.39 -12.28
C PRO A 339 -5.01 -2.58 -11.73
N ALA A 340 -4.90 -2.57 -10.42
CA ALA A 340 -3.65 -2.99 -9.78
C ALA A 340 -3.46 -4.51 -9.95
N PRO A 341 -2.23 -5.00 -10.12
CA PRO A 341 -1.97 -6.43 -10.16
C PRO A 341 -2.61 -7.16 -8.97
N GLY A 342 -3.30 -8.26 -9.24
CA GLY A 342 -4.01 -9.02 -8.22
C GLY A 342 -5.17 -8.28 -7.54
N ARG A 343 -5.76 -7.30 -8.21
CA ARG A 343 -6.97 -6.58 -7.78
C ARG A 343 -8.02 -6.66 -8.88
N MET A 344 -8.99 -7.55 -8.76
CA MET A 344 -10.01 -7.83 -9.79
C MET A 344 -9.38 -8.11 -11.17
N GLN A 345 -8.21 -8.72 -11.20
CA GLN A 345 -7.48 -9.04 -12.42
C GLN A 345 -8.13 -10.25 -13.08
N THR A 346 -8.59 -10.08 -14.31
CA THR A 346 -9.38 -11.08 -15.02
C THR A 346 -8.52 -11.85 -16.01
N TYR A 347 -8.66 -13.17 -15.99
CA TYR A 347 -8.00 -14.10 -16.89
C TYR A 347 -9.05 -14.89 -17.67
N SER A 348 -8.80 -15.12 -18.95
CA SER A 348 -9.70 -15.86 -19.84
C SER A 348 -8.96 -16.96 -20.59
N LYS A 349 -9.73 -18.01 -20.93
CA LYS A 349 -9.32 -19.10 -21.80
C LYS A 349 -10.53 -19.54 -22.64
N ALA A 350 -10.36 -19.66 -23.95
CA ALA A 350 -11.46 -20.04 -24.85
C ALA A 350 -12.11 -21.37 -24.44
N GLY A 351 -13.43 -21.40 -24.36
CA GLY A 351 -14.22 -22.59 -23.98
C GLY A 351 -14.13 -22.98 -22.50
N SER A 352 -13.70 -22.06 -21.63
CA SER A 352 -13.56 -22.29 -20.18
C SER A 352 -14.15 -21.11 -19.40
N ALA A 353 -14.48 -21.32 -18.12
CA ALA A 353 -14.87 -20.25 -17.21
C ALA A 353 -13.79 -19.17 -17.13
N ASN A 354 -14.18 -17.91 -16.98
CA ASN A 354 -13.23 -16.85 -16.65
C ASN A 354 -12.77 -16.99 -15.20
N ALA A 355 -11.55 -16.54 -14.92
CA ALA A 355 -10.99 -16.49 -13.56
C ALA A 355 -10.63 -15.05 -13.19
N VAL A 356 -10.92 -14.67 -11.94
CA VAL A 356 -10.58 -13.37 -11.36
C VAL A 356 -9.66 -13.58 -10.18
N VAL A 357 -8.50 -12.92 -10.18
CA VAL A 357 -7.55 -12.92 -9.07
C VAL A 357 -7.72 -11.62 -8.27
N ASP A 358 -7.94 -11.75 -6.95
CA ASP A 358 -8.11 -10.61 -6.06
C ASP A 358 -7.39 -10.78 -4.72
N PHE A 359 -6.94 -9.68 -4.15
CA PHE A 359 -6.29 -9.64 -2.83
C PHE A 359 -7.29 -9.63 -1.66
N ALA A 360 -8.57 -9.84 -1.86
CA ALA A 360 -9.60 -9.86 -0.82
C ALA A 360 -9.27 -10.90 0.26
N HIS A 361 -8.79 -10.44 1.43
CA HIS A 361 -8.35 -11.26 2.57
C HIS A 361 -9.02 -10.85 3.88
N THR A 362 -10.04 -10.00 3.80
CA THR A 362 -10.91 -9.60 4.91
C THR A 362 -12.37 -9.97 4.61
N PRO A 363 -13.23 -10.14 5.64
CA PRO A 363 -14.66 -10.44 5.44
C PRO A 363 -15.34 -9.45 4.49
N ASP A 364 -15.17 -8.15 4.76
CA ASP A 364 -15.77 -7.07 3.96
C ASP A 364 -15.27 -7.08 2.50
N ALA A 365 -13.96 -7.19 2.29
CA ALA A 365 -13.41 -7.24 0.94
C ALA A 365 -13.92 -8.47 0.16
N LEU A 366 -13.95 -9.65 0.79
CA LEU A 366 -14.45 -10.88 0.17
C LEU A 366 -15.95 -10.76 -0.18
N GLN A 367 -16.75 -10.20 0.73
CA GLN A 367 -18.17 -9.95 0.50
C GLN A 367 -18.39 -9.03 -0.70
N ASN A 368 -17.67 -7.91 -0.76
CA ASN A 368 -17.80 -6.92 -1.82
C ASN A 368 -17.41 -7.50 -3.19
N VAL A 369 -16.30 -8.23 -3.24
CA VAL A 369 -15.83 -8.88 -4.48
C VAL A 369 -16.82 -9.95 -4.93
N LEU A 370 -17.24 -10.86 -4.04
CA LEU A 370 -18.21 -11.92 -4.37
C LEU A 370 -19.55 -11.34 -4.82
N ALA A 371 -20.09 -10.35 -4.09
CA ALA A 371 -21.38 -9.71 -4.45
C ALA A 371 -21.28 -9.02 -5.82
N THR A 372 -20.15 -8.41 -6.14
CA THR A 372 -19.91 -7.79 -7.44
C THR A 372 -19.88 -8.83 -8.55
N LEU A 373 -19.10 -9.90 -8.38
CA LEU A 373 -18.97 -10.94 -9.39
C LEU A 373 -20.26 -11.73 -9.57
N LYS A 374 -21.02 -11.98 -8.49
CA LYS A 374 -22.31 -12.68 -8.56
C LYS A 374 -23.34 -11.93 -9.43
N LYS A 375 -23.38 -10.60 -9.36
CA LYS A 375 -24.25 -9.77 -10.21
C LYS A 375 -23.90 -9.85 -11.70
N GLN A 376 -22.65 -10.19 -12.03
CA GLN A 376 -22.14 -10.20 -13.41
C GLN A 376 -22.12 -11.61 -14.01
N THR A 377 -22.08 -12.64 -13.16
CA THR A 377 -22.02 -14.04 -13.56
C THR A 377 -23.41 -14.49 -14.03
N GLN A 378 -23.49 -15.03 -15.25
CA GLN A 378 -24.73 -15.62 -15.78
C GLN A 378 -24.92 -17.07 -15.30
N GLY A 379 -23.85 -17.74 -15.00
CA GLY A 379 -23.79 -19.11 -14.51
C GLY A 379 -23.47 -19.18 -13.01
N LYS A 380 -22.65 -20.16 -12.63
CA LYS A 380 -22.18 -20.37 -11.26
C LYS A 380 -21.00 -19.47 -10.93
N LEU A 381 -20.93 -19.03 -9.68
CA LEU A 381 -19.77 -18.38 -9.11
C LEU A 381 -19.06 -19.35 -8.14
N ALA A 382 -17.84 -19.73 -8.46
CA ALA A 382 -16.97 -20.47 -7.53
C ALA A 382 -15.95 -19.54 -6.87
N VAL A 383 -15.48 -19.91 -5.67
CA VAL A 383 -14.41 -19.19 -4.98
C VAL A 383 -13.38 -20.14 -4.40
N VAL A 384 -12.11 -19.82 -4.63
CA VAL A 384 -10.93 -20.45 -4.00
C VAL A 384 -10.28 -19.43 -3.09
N PHE A 385 -10.14 -19.72 -1.80
CA PHE A 385 -9.43 -18.83 -0.88
C PHE A 385 -8.90 -19.55 0.36
N GLY A 386 -7.91 -18.94 1.01
CA GLY A 386 -7.37 -19.36 2.30
C GLY A 386 -7.26 -18.19 3.25
N CYS A 387 -6.87 -18.49 4.50
CA CYS A 387 -6.59 -17.47 5.51
C CYS A 387 -5.14 -17.58 5.99
N GLY A 388 -4.54 -16.43 6.31
CA GLY A 388 -3.17 -16.39 6.82
C GLY A 388 -3.07 -16.87 8.27
N GLY A 389 -1.99 -17.59 8.57
CA GLY A 389 -1.61 -17.96 9.93
C GLY A 389 -0.95 -16.80 10.69
N ASN A 390 -0.95 -16.89 12.04
CA ASN A 390 -0.43 -15.85 12.95
C ASN A 390 -1.03 -14.46 12.66
N ARG A 391 -2.35 -14.41 12.43
CA ARG A 391 -3.16 -13.24 12.17
C ARG A 391 -4.49 -13.36 12.92
N ASP A 392 -5.35 -12.35 12.79
CA ASP A 392 -6.71 -12.38 13.36
C ASP A 392 -7.46 -13.64 12.91
N ALA A 393 -7.63 -14.59 13.84
CA ALA A 393 -8.33 -15.85 13.59
C ALA A 393 -9.86 -15.65 13.56
N SER A 394 -10.38 -14.58 14.16
CA SER A 394 -11.83 -14.35 14.27
C SER A 394 -12.49 -14.10 12.91
N LYS A 395 -11.73 -13.66 11.92
CA LYS A 395 -12.22 -13.45 10.54
C LYS A 395 -12.38 -14.74 9.74
N ARG A 396 -11.70 -15.84 10.11
CA ARG A 396 -11.68 -17.10 9.37
C ARG A 396 -13.08 -17.68 9.14
N PRO A 397 -13.89 -17.94 10.20
CA PRO A 397 -15.24 -18.45 10.03
C PRO A 397 -16.18 -17.45 9.35
N GLN A 398 -15.95 -16.14 9.54
CA GLN A 398 -16.76 -15.10 8.89
C GLN A 398 -16.57 -15.12 7.38
N MET A 399 -15.31 -15.23 6.90
CA MET A 399 -15.01 -15.30 5.47
C MET A 399 -15.66 -16.53 4.82
N THR A 400 -15.62 -17.68 5.49
CA THR A 400 -16.28 -18.90 4.99
C THR A 400 -17.79 -18.74 4.93
N ALA A 401 -18.42 -18.19 5.98
CA ALA A 401 -19.87 -17.94 6.00
C ALA A 401 -20.30 -16.98 4.86
N ILE A 402 -19.54 -15.93 4.62
CA ILE A 402 -19.76 -14.99 3.50
C ILE A 402 -19.66 -15.73 2.16
N ALA A 403 -18.60 -16.51 1.96
CA ALA A 403 -18.40 -17.27 0.73
C ALA A 403 -19.56 -18.22 0.47
N GLN A 404 -19.99 -18.99 1.48
CA GLN A 404 -21.15 -19.91 1.40
C GLN A 404 -22.48 -19.21 1.12
N SER A 405 -22.64 -17.95 1.56
CA SER A 405 -23.88 -17.20 1.35
C SER A 405 -24.03 -16.63 -0.07
N ILE A 406 -22.94 -16.51 -0.82
CA ILE A 406 -22.93 -15.82 -2.12
C ILE A 406 -22.49 -16.73 -3.26
N ALA A 407 -21.47 -17.55 -3.05
CA ALA A 407 -20.91 -18.42 -4.08
C ALA A 407 -21.66 -19.76 -4.15
N ASP A 408 -21.69 -20.32 -5.35
CA ASP A 408 -22.32 -21.63 -5.62
C ASP A 408 -21.35 -22.79 -5.30
N ARG A 409 -20.05 -22.50 -5.23
CA ARG A 409 -18.99 -23.46 -4.87
C ARG A 409 -17.88 -22.76 -4.08
N VAL A 410 -17.42 -23.35 -2.99
CA VAL A 410 -16.35 -22.83 -2.12
C VAL A 410 -15.25 -23.87 -1.99
N ILE A 411 -14.02 -23.49 -2.28
CA ILE A 411 -12.84 -24.32 -2.07
C ILE A 411 -11.92 -23.61 -1.09
N LEU A 412 -11.72 -24.24 0.07
CA LEU A 412 -10.79 -23.76 1.10
C LEU A 412 -9.42 -24.34 0.85
N THR A 413 -8.39 -23.48 0.89
CA THR A 413 -7.02 -23.87 0.56
C THR A 413 -5.99 -23.13 1.44
N ALA A 414 -4.70 -23.43 1.25
CA ALA A 414 -3.63 -22.69 1.90
C ALA A 414 -3.48 -21.28 1.32
N ASP A 415 -3.21 -20.33 2.21
CA ASP A 415 -2.69 -19.00 1.87
C ASP A 415 -1.22 -18.93 2.34
N ASN A 416 -0.92 -18.16 3.36
CA ASN A 416 0.38 -18.08 4.05
C ASN A 416 0.23 -18.65 5.46
N PRO A 417 0.40 -19.96 5.71
CA PRO A 417 0.22 -20.53 7.04
C PRO A 417 1.25 -20.03 8.05
N ARG A 418 2.39 -19.51 7.60
CA ARG A 418 3.49 -19.03 8.44
C ARG A 418 3.92 -20.13 9.43
N LYS A 419 3.93 -19.83 10.74
CA LYS A 419 4.29 -20.79 11.81
C LYS A 419 3.08 -21.52 12.41
N GLU A 420 1.88 -21.30 11.87
CA GLU A 420 0.65 -21.93 12.36
C GLU A 420 0.35 -23.21 11.56
N ASN A 421 -0.18 -24.23 12.26
CA ASN A 421 -0.58 -25.47 11.60
C ASN A 421 -1.76 -25.21 10.66
N LEU A 422 -1.62 -25.63 9.39
CA LEU A 422 -2.62 -25.40 8.35
C LEU A 422 -3.95 -26.09 8.66
N ASP A 423 -3.93 -27.28 9.27
CA ASP A 423 -5.16 -28.01 9.65
C ASP A 423 -5.99 -27.22 10.66
N ASN A 424 -5.33 -26.51 11.58
CA ASN A 424 -6.02 -25.64 12.54
C ASN A 424 -6.66 -24.44 11.83
N ILE A 425 -5.96 -23.84 10.88
CA ILE A 425 -6.51 -22.72 10.08
C ILE A 425 -7.75 -23.16 9.32
N ILE A 426 -7.70 -24.32 8.66
CA ILE A 426 -8.84 -24.89 7.92
C ILE A 426 -9.98 -25.25 8.89
N ALA A 427 -9.68 -25.82 10.05
CA ALA A 427 -10.70 -26.12 11.07
C ALA A 427 -11.42 -24.85 11.56
N ASP A 428 -10.69 -23.76 11.80
CA ASP A 428 -11.28 -22.47 12.16
C ASP A 428 -12.16 -21.92 11.03
N MET A 429 -11.72 -22.03 9.78
CA MET A 429 -12.51 -21.61 8.61
C MET A 429 -13.84 -22.38 8.52
N GLN A 430 -13.86 -23.65 8.90
CA GLN A 430 -15.04 -24.52 8.84
C GLN A 430 -15.92 -24.46 10.11
N SER A 431 -15.49 -23.77 11.17
CA SER A 431 -16.12 -23.84 12.50
C SER A 431 -17.58 -23.41 12.56
N ASN A 432 -18.01 -22.50 11.67
CA ASN A 432 -19.38 -21.98 11.60
C ASN A 432 -20.22 -22.62 10.44
N SER A 433 -19.68 -23.63 9.73
CA SER A 433 -20.40 -24.28 8.63
C SER A 433 -21.42 -25.27 9.17
N ASP A 434 -22.69 -25.08 8.85
CA ASP A 434 -23.75 -26.05 9.16
C ASP A 434 -23.71 -27.28 8.21
N ALA A 435 -24.51 -28.30 8.49
CA ALA A 435 -24.48 -29.56 7.72
C ALA A 435 -24.90 -29.37 6.24
N ALA A 436 -25.82 -28.45 5.95
CA ALA A 436 -26.28 -28.18 4.58
C ALA A 436 -25.25 -27.39 3.77
N SER A 437 -24.57 -26.47 4.43
CA SER A 437 -23.53 -25.63 3.81
C SER A 437 -22.23 -26.41 3.56
N LYS A 438 -22.02 -27.54 4.23
CA LYS A 438 -20.81 -28.38 4.05
C LYS A 438 -20.72 -29.03 2.67
N GLU A 439 -21.84 -29.29 2.00
CA GLU A 439 -21.84 -29.85 0.64
C GLU A 439 -21.28 -28.87 -0.41
N LEU A 440 -21.36 -27.57 -0.15
CA LEU A 440 -20.81 -26.51 -1.01
C LEU A 440 -19.30 -26.35 -0.84
N VAL A 441 -18.72 -26.87 0.25
CA VAL A 441 -17.33 -26.62 0.64
C VAL A 441 -16.45 -27.85 0.38
N VAL A 442 -15.39 -27.65 -0.38
CA VAL A 442 -14.31 -28.60 -0.55
C VAL A 442 -13.06 -28.05 0.12
N VAL A 443 -12.23 -28.93 0.67
CA VAL A 443 -10.90 -28.57 1.18
C VAL A 443 -9.87 -29.22 0.29
N GLU A 444 -9.00 -28.41 -0.33
CA GLU A 444 -7.79 -28.83 -1.03
C GLU A 444 -6.66 -27.92 -0.59
N ILE A 445 -5.70 -28.49 0.13
CA ILE A 445 -4.61 -27.72 0.75
C ILE A 445 -3.57 -27.22 -0.26
N ASP A 446 -3.37 -27.95 -1.37
CA ASP A 446 -2.54 -27.48 -2.47
C ASP A 446 -3.32 -26.45 -3.29
N ARG A 447 -2.90 -25.19 -3.20
CA ARG A 447 -3.61 -24.07 -3.80
C ARG A 447 -3.67 -24.16 -5.33
N SER A 448 -2.63 -24.66 -5.99
CA SER A 448 -2.68 -24.88 -7.44
C SER A 448 -3.73 -25.93 -7.83
N LYS A 449 -3.78 -27.04 -7.09
CA LYS A 449 -4.80 -28.08 -7.31
C LYS A 449 -6.21 -27.58 -6.98
N ALA A 450 -6.36 -26.73 -5.94
CA ALA A 450 -7.63 -26.12 -5.61
C ALA A 450 -8.19 -25.28 -6.79
N ILE A 451 -7.32 -24.52 -7.46
CA ILE A 451 -7.67 -23.76 -8.67
C ILE A 451 -8.03 -24.70 -9.83
N GLU A 452 -7.24 -25.76 -10.06
CA GLU A 452 -7.52 -26.74 -11.11
C GLU A 452 -8.87 -27.46 -10.90
N ILE A 453 -9.15 -27.90 -9.66
CA ILE A 453 -10.42 -28.53 -9.29
C ILE A 453 -11.58 -27.56 -9.55
N ALA A 454 -11.45 -26.30 -9.10
CA ALA A 454 -12.49 -25.30 -9.31
C ALA A 454 -12.80 -25.09 -10.79
N LEU A 455 -11.76 -24.93 -11.62
CA LEU A 455 -11.92 -24.69 -13.06
C LEU A 455 -12.46 -25.92 -13.80
N ALA A 456 -12.15 -27.13 -13.35
CA ALA A 456 -12.67 -28.36 -13.95
C ALA A 456 -14.16 -28.58 -13.69
N GLU A 457 -14.75 -27.96 -12.67
CA GLU A 457 -16.17 -28.06 -12.31
C GLU A 457 -17.03 -26.96 -12.97
N LEU A 458 -16.42 -26.02 -13.71
CA LEU A 458 -17.06 -24.80 -14.24
C LEU A 458 -17.15 -24.83 -15.77
N ASP A 459 -18.26 -24.28 -16.28
CA ASP A 459 -18.51 -24.08 -17.70
C ASP A 459 -18.18 -22.64 -18.15
N GLU A 460 -18.19 -22.38 -19.46
CA GLU A 460 -17.82 -21.08 -20.06
C GLU A 460 -18.62 -19.87 -19.53
N GLN A 461 -19.85 -20.07 -19.05
CA GLN A 461 -20.69 -19.00 -18.49
C GLN A 461 -20.46 -18.78 -16.99
N ASP A 462 -19.66 -19.63 -16.38
CA ASP A 462 -19.35 -19.58 -14.96
C ASP A 462 -18.14 -18.66 -14.70
N LEU A 463 -17.89 -18.37 -13.43
CA LEU A 463 -16.80 -17.52 -13.00
C LEU A 463 -16.11 -18.10 -11.78
N LEU A 464 -14.77 -18.08 -11.78
CA LEU A 464 -13.96 -18.41 -10.62
C LEU A 464 -13.36 -17.16 -10.00
N LEU A 465 -13.57 -16.95 -8.70
CA LEU A 465 -12.78 -16.01 -7.89
C LEU A 465 -11.65 -16.75 -7.18
N ILE A 466 -10.42 -16.28 -7.33
CA ILE A 466 -9.26 -16.72 -6.56
C ILE A 466 -8.87 -15.56 -5.65
N ALA A 467 -9.15 -15.70 -4.33
CA ALA A 467 -9.01 -14.61 -3.37
C ALA A 467 -7.91 -14.84 -2.33
N GLY A 468 -7.42 -13.73 -1.77
CA GLY A 468 -6.49 -13.69 -0.65
C GLY A 468 -5.08 -13.24 -1.01
N LYS A 469 -4.44 -13.85 -2.02
CA LYS A 469 -3.03 -13.59 -2.38
C LYS A 469 -2.85 -12.43 -3.37
N GLY A 470 -3.79 -12.27 -4.30
CA GLY A 470 -3.65 -11.23 -5.33
C GLY A 470 -2.31 -11.34 -6.07
N HIS A 471 -1.47 -10.30 -5.96
CA HIS A 471 -0.17 -10.20 -6.62
C HIS A 471 0.99 -10.89 -5.87
N GLU A 472 0.75 -11.51 -4.72
CA GLU A 472 1.82 -12.18 -3.96
C GLU A 472 2.42 -13.34 -4.76
N ALA A 473 3.76 -13.31 -4.92
CA ALA A 473 4.52 -14.31 -5.67
C ALA A 473 5.14 -15.41 -4.79
N TYR A 474 4.61 -15.63 -3.58
CA TYR A 474 5.13 -16.65 -2.65
C TYR A 474 4.04 -17.17 -1.70
N GLN A 475 4.30 -18.32 -1.10
CA GLN A 475 3.67 -18.80 0.14
C GLN A 475 4.71 -18.80 1.27
N ASP A 476 4.34 -18.22 2.42
CA ASP A 476 5.16 -18.22 3.63
C ASP A 476 4.78 -19.45 4.48
N ILE A 477 5.68 -20.44 4.54
CA ILE A 477 5.54 -21.65 5.33
C ILE A 477 6.72 -21.71 6.31
N ASP A 478 6.48 -21.74 7.58
CA ASP A 478 7.48 -21.74 8.66
C ASP A 478 8.49 -20.58 8.60
N GLY A 479 8.06 -19.43 8.03
CA GLY A 479 8.92 -18.26 7.83
C GLY A 479 9.82 -18.34 6.59
N ILE A 480 9.64 -19.38 5.77
CA ILE A 480 10.34 -19.55 4.48
C ILE A 480 9.37 -19.20 3.36
N LYS A 481 9.77 -18.28 2.49
CA LYS A 481 9.02 -17.90 1.31
C LYS A 481 9.26 -18.88 0.17
N HIS A 482 8.25 -19.68 -0.15
CA HIS A 482 8.27 -20.60 -1.30
C HIS A 482 7.67 -19.89 -2.52
N PRO A 483 8.32 -19.91 -3.69
CA PRO A 483 7.76 -19.28 -4.90
C PRO A 483 6.39 -19.87 -5.24
N TYR A 484 5.40 -19.00 -5.39
CA TYR A 484 4.03 -19.37 -5.76
C TYR A 484 3.29 -18.13 -6.25
N SER A 485 2.43 -18.25 -7.25
CA SER A 485 1.56 -17.19 -7.73
C SER A 485 0.26 -17.76 -8.31
N ASP A 486 -0.88 -17.16 -7.96
CA ASP A 486 -2.18 -17.50 -8.57
C ASP A 486 -2.17 -17.22 -10.07
N GLU A 487 -1.57 -16.10 -10.49
CA GLU A 487 -1.37 -15.76 -11.90
C GLU A 487 -0.55 -16.82 -12.64
N ALA A 488 0.61 -17.21 -12.09
CA ALA A 488 1.47 -18.22 -12.72
C ALA A 488 0.75 -19.57 -12.87
N THR A 489 -0.10 -19.93 -11.90
CA THR A 489 -0.95 -21.12 -11.99
C THR A 489 -1.92 -21.02 -13.16
N LEU A 490 -2.65 -19.90 -13.30
CA LEU A 490 -3.59 -19.68 -14.41
C LEU A 490 -2.89 -19.68 -15.78
N LEU A 491 -1.75 -18.98 -15.89
CA LEU A 491 -0.96 -18.97 -17.12
C LEU A 491 -0.48 -20.37 -17.53
N SER A 492 -0.07 -21.21 -16.55
CA SER A 492 0.32 -22.60 -16.80
C SER A 492 -0.83 -23.48 -17.31
N LEU A 493 -2.08 -23.14 -16.94
CA LEU A 493 -3.31 -23.77 -17.39
C LEU A 493 -3.81 -23.23 -18.74
N GLY A 494 -3.06 -22.29 -19.36
CA GLY A 494 -3.36 -21.71 -20.67
C GLY A 494 -4.32 -20.53 -20.66
N TYR A 495 -4.56 -19.93 -19.49
CA TYR A 495 -5.30 -18.67 -19.36
C TYR A 495 -4.44 -17.48 -19.80
N GLN A 496 -5.07 -16.40 -20.22
CA GLN A 496 -4.43 -15.14 -20.60
C GLN A 496 -5.04 -13.99 -19.81
N ASP A 497 -4.23 -13.02 -19.41
CA ASP A 497 -4.71 -11.79 -18.79
C ASP A 497 -5.53 -10.98 -19.82
N VAL A 498 -6.76 -10.65 -19.44
CA VAL A 498 -7.68 -9.86 -20.30
C VAL A 498 -7.30 -8.37 -20.30
N ALA A 499 -6.69 -7.88 -19.24
CA ALA A 499 -6.16 -6.54 -19.14
C ALA A 499 -4.78 -6.44 -19.83
N GLN A 500 -4.68 -6.77 -21.13
CA GLN A 500 -3.48 -6.39 -21.87
C GLN A 500 -3.31 -4.86 -21.82
N PRO A 501 -2.10 -4.34 -21.57
CA PRO A 501 -1.84 -2.93 -21.75
C PRO A 501 -2.23 -2.59 -23.20
N ILE A 502 -3.08 -1.58 -23.37
CA ILE A 502 -3.17 -0.86 -24.64
C ILE A 502 -1.73 -0.63 -25.07
N GLU A 503 -1.40 -1.12 -26.26
CA GLU A 503 -0.06 -1.16 -26.85
C GLU A 503 0.83 -0.04 -26.33
N SER A 504 1.91 -0.45 -25.72
CA SER A 504 2.99 0.39 -25.24
C SER A 504 3.05 1.72 -25.97
N LEU A 505 2.77 2.83 -25.30
CA LEU A 505 3.57 4.02 -25.53
C LEU A 505 5.01 3.51 -25.50
N LYS A 506 5.65 3.46 -26.67
CA LYS A 506 7.05 3.07 -26.83
C LYS A 506 7.82 3.93 -25.83
N THR A 507 8.03 3.39 -24.65
CA THR A 507 9.00 3.92 -23.72
C THR A 507 10.32 3.72 -24.43
N ASP A 508 10.88 4.83 -24.94
CA ASP A 508 12.28 4.86 -25.26
C ASP A 508 13.01 4.24 -24.07
N SER A 509 13.75 3.20 -24.38
CA SER A 509 14.49 2.37 -23.45
C SER A 509 15.45 3.23 -22.61
N ILE A 510 14.95 3.80 -21.53
CA ILE A 510 15.79 4.20 -20.40
C ILE A 510 16.23 2.88 -19.78
N LYS A 511 17.49 2.57 -20.03
CA LYS A 511 18.12 1.30 -19.72
C LYS A 511 17.84 0.90 -18.28
N LYS A 512 17.26 -0.27 -18.08
CA LYS A 512 17.12 -0.95 -16.75
C LYS A 512 18.44 -1.08 -15.99
N GLU A 513 19.57 -0.79 -16.63
CA GLU A 513 20.91 -0.79 -16.04
C GLU A 513 21.18 0.40 -15.12
N SER A 514 20.64 1.60 -15.42
CA SER A 514 20.91 2.79 -14.58
C SER A 514 20.17 2.78 -13.23
N ILE A 515 19.12 1.99 -13.07
CA ILE A 515 18.38 1.91 -11.80
C ILE A 515 19.07 0.97 -10.81
N LYS A 516 19.77 -0.06 -11.31
CA LYS A 516 20.53 -0.98 -10.44
C LYS A 516 21.82 -0.35 -9.87
N GLU A 517 22.37 0.67 -10.50
CA GLU A 517 23.59 1.34 -10.02
C GLU A 517 23.30 2.48 -9.03
N VAL A 518 22.06 2.97 -8.97
CA VAL A 518 21.64 4.04 -8.04
C VAL A 518 20.88 3.49 -6.82
N LEU A 519 20.36 2.25 -6.89
CA LEU A 519 19.79 1.51 -5.77
C LEU A 519 20.89 0.71 -5.08
#